data_31b2bb06c36926284f6481f5d9c029bf
#
_entry.id   31b2bb06c36926284f6481f5d9c029bf
#
_cell.length_a   1.000
_cell.length_b   1.000
_cell.length_c   1.000
_cell.angle_alpha   90.00
_cell.angle_beta   90.00
_cell.angle_gamma   90.00
#
_symmetry.space_group_name_H-M   'P 1'
#
loop_
_entity.id
_entity.type
_entity.pdbx_description
1 polymer ?
#
loop_
_entity_poly.entity_id
_entity_poly.type
_entity_poly.pdbx_seq_one_letter_code
_entity_poly.pdbx_strand_id
1 'polypeptide(L)'
;MWAVVAPPFLAAVVLLSVSIIAYDILQYPERHQNTRRIWNIIATDLYYVYEADIWQNQKECVQYDDKLLYKPSHGCHFVNKEFATDLNFSEDGRLTKSSQSASSGPPLFFAGDSETMGWGVNDDETFASLIASRVDVPVLNFGVASYGTVSGLHPVPKAPS
;
A
#
# COMPACT_ATOMS: atom_id res chain seq x y z
N MET A 1 13.77 -14.81 -54.14
CA MET A 1 12.96 -13.58 -54.02
C MET A 1 11.84 -13.65 -52.93
N TRP A 2 11.41 -14.82 -52.50
CA TRP A 2 10.35 -14.98 -51.47
C TRP A 2 10.82 -14.78 -50.04
N ALA A 3 12.08 -15.00 -49.72
CA ALA A 3 12.61 -14.95 -48.37
C ALA A 3 12.71 -13.53 -47.74
N VAL A 4 12.67 -12.48 -48.57
CA VAL A 4 12.81 -11.08 -48.10
C VAL A 4 11.46 -10.44 -47.81
N VAL A 5 10.39 -10.95 -48.38
CA VAL A 5 9.04 -10.36 -48.25
C VAL A 5 8.25 -11.03 -47.11
N ALA A 6 8.56 -12.27 -46.81
CA ALA A 6 7.83 -13.03 -45.76
C ALA A 6 7.92 -12.45 -44.35
N PRO A 7 9.09 -11.99 -43.81
CA PRO A 7 9.17 -11.43 -42.48
C PRO A 7 8.35 -10.14 -42.27
N PRO A 8 8.42 -9.14 -43.16
CA PRO A 8 7.62 -7.92 -42.97
C PRO A 8 6.13 -8.16 -43.17
N PHE A 9 5.76 -9.07 -44.07
CA PHE A 9 4.35 -9.45 -44.24
C PHE A 9 3.79 -10.15 -43.01
N LEU A 10 4.54 -11.10 -42.44
CA LEU A 10 4.14 -11.80 -41.21
C LEU A 10 4.01 -10.80 -40.03
N ALA A 11 4.96 -9.90 -39.91
CA ALA A 11 4.92 -8.84 -38.89
C ALA A 11 3.68 -7.94 -39.06
N ALA A 12 3.36 -7.54 -40.28
CA ALA A 12 2.18 -6.74 -40.57
C ALA A 12 0.87 -7.48 -40.21
N VAL A 13 0.77 -8.78 -40.54
CA VAL A 13 -0.39 -9.59 -40.20
C VAL A 13 -0.53 -9.72 -38.68
N VAL A 14 0.56 -9.94 -37.95
CA VAL A 14 0.53 -10.02 -36.47
C VAL A 14 0.08 -8.70 -35.87
N LEU A 15 0.65 -7.58 -36.32
CA LEU A 15 0.27 -6.25 -35.84
C LEU A 15 -1.21 -5.93 -36.09
N LEU A 16 -1.70 -6.28 -37.29
CA LEU A 16 -3.10 -6.09 -37.63
C LEU A 16 -4.01 -6.94 -36.75
N SER A 17 -3.65 -8.19 -36.52
CA SER A 17 -4.42 -9.11 -35.66
C SER A 17 -4.48 -8.62 -34.22
N VAL A 18 -3.35 -8.16 -33.68
CA VAL A 18 -3.29 -7.58 -32.32
C VAL A 18 -4.15 -6.31 -32.23
N SER A 19 -4.11 -5.45 -33.26
CA SER A 19 -4.91 -4.24 -33.31
C SER A 19 -6.41 -4.51 -33.37
N ILE A 20 -6.82 -5.52 -34.13
CA ILE A 20 -8.23 -5.94 -34.21
C ILE A 20 -8.71 -6.50 -32.87
N ILE A 21 -7.91 -7.35 -32.23
CA ILE A 21 -8.22 -7.91 -30.89
C ILE A 21 -8.30 -6.79 -29.85
N ALA A 22 -7.36 -5.87 -29.85
CA ALA A 22 -7.37 -4.73 -28.93
C ALA A 22 -8.60 -3.84 -29.15
N TYR A 23 -8.96 -3.58 -30.40
CA TYR A 23 -10.17 -2.84 -30.75
C TYR A 23 -11.44 -3.54 -30.26
N ASP A 24 -11.56 -4.85 -30.47
CA ASP A 24 -12.72 -5.63 -30.02
C ASP A 24 -12.84 -5.63 -28.49
N ILE A 25 -11.74 -5.79 -27.76
CA ILE A 25 -11.72 -5.71 -26.29
C ILE A 25 -12.16 -4.32 -25.78
N LEU A 26 -11.76 -3.26 -26.46
CA LEU A 26 -12.10 -1.88 -26.07
C LEU A 26 -13.55 -1.55 -26.38
N GLN A 27 -14.08 -2.00 -27.53
CA GLN A 27 -15.45 -1.71 -27.94
C GLN A 27 -16.50 -2.57 -27.23
N TYR A 28 -16.15 -3.81 -26.88
CA TYR A 28 -17.07 -4.75 -26.28
C TYR A 28 -16.54 -5.32 -24.95
N PRO A 29 -16.36 -4.45 -23.92
CA PRO A 29 -15.75 -4.86 -22.65
C PRO A 29 -16.52 -5.97 -21.95
N GLU A 30 -17.85 -6.07 -22.17
CA GLU A 30 -18.70 -7.08 -21.56
C GLU A 30 -18.43 -8.48 -22.10
N ARG A 31 -18.12 -8.60 -23.40
CA ARG A 31 -17.79 -9.87 -24.04
C ARG A 31 -16.47 -10.44 -23.53
N HIS A 32 -15.57 -9.58 -23.06
CA HIS A 32 -14.19 -9.93 -22.67
C HIS A 32 -13.92 -9.79 -21.16
N GLN A 33 -14.97 -9.85 -20.32
CA GLN A 33 -14.82 -9.70 -18.87
C GLN A 33 -13.77 -10.65 -18.27
N ASN A 34 -13.76 -11.91 -18.70
CA ASN A 34 -12.79 -12.90 -18.21
C ASN A 34 -11.35 -12.59 -18.66
N THR A 35 -11.17 -12.18 -19.93
CA THR A 35 -9.86 -11.78 -20.46
C THR A 35 -9.36 -10.52 -19.77
N ARG A 36 -10.23 -9.55 -19.53
CA ARG A 36 -9.90 -8.31 -18.82
C ARG A 36 -9.53 -8.58 -17.37
N ARG A 37 -10.21 -9.53 -16.72
CA ARG A 37 -9.87 -9.98 -15.37
C ARG A 37 -8.47 -10.61 -15.30
N ILE A 38 -8.11 -11.46 -16.26
CA ILE A 38 -6.78 -12.07 -16.35
C ILE A 38 -5.71 -11.01 -16.59
N TRP A 39 -5.94 -10.08 -17.52
CA TRP A 39 -5.01 -8.98 -17.79
C TRP A 39 -4.84 -8.06 -16.57
N ASN A 40 -5.90 -7.78 -15.83
CA ASN A 40 -5.80 -6.99 -14.60
C ASN A 40 -4.98 -7.72 -13.54
N ILE A 41 -5.16 -9.03 -13.38
CA ILE A 41 -4.34 -9.84 -12.46
C ILE A 41 -2.87 -9.78 -12.87
N ILE A 42 -2.55 -10.06 -14.14
CA ILE A 42 -1.17 -10.02 -14.64
C ILE A 42 -0.57 -8.60 -14.51
N ALA A 43 -1.32 -7.57 -14.86
CA ALA A 43 -0.86 -6.20 -14.75
C ALA A 43 -0.62 -5.81 -13.28
N THR A 44 -1.48 -6.25 -12.36
CA THR A 44 -1.32 -6.04 -10.93
C THR A 44 -0.09 -6.77 -10.41
N ASP A 45 0.09 -8.05 -10.78
CA ASP A 45 1.26 -8.82 -10.36
C ASP A 45 2.56 -8.22 -10.91
N LEU A 46 2.56 -7.80 -12.19
CA LEU A 46 3.71 -7.10 -12.79
C LEU A 46 3.99 -5.76 -12.09
N TYR A 47 2.94 -5.00 -11.77
CA TYR A 47 3.07 -3.76 -11.00
C TYR A 47 3.75 -4.02 -9.67
N TYR A 48 3.28 -4.99 -8.90
CA TYR A 48 3.86 -5.33 -7.59
C TYR A 48 5.27 -5.92 -7.67
N VAL A 49 5.61 -6.62 -8.74
CA VAL A 49 6.96 -7.18 -8.94
C VAL A 49 7.97 -6.12 -9.36
N TYR A 50 7.57 -5.16 -10.18
CA TYR A 50 8.47 -4.15 -10.73
C TYR A 50 8.47 -2.82 -9.97
N GLU A 51 7.46 -2.55 -9.15
CA GLU A 51 7.44 -1.36 -8.31
C GLU A 51 8.19 -1.65 -7.00
N ALA A 52 9.49 -1.36 -7.01
CA ALA A 52 10.35 -1.41 -5.81
C ALA A 52 9.91 -0.40 -4.72
N ASP A 53 8.93 0.43 -5.04
CA ASP A 53 8.43 1.55 -4.22
C ASP A 53 7.33 1.12 -3.25
N ILE A 54 7.09 -0.21 -3.09
CA ILE A 54 6.12 -0.72 -2.13
C ILE A 54 6.82 -0.94 -0.79
N TRP A 55 6.35 -0.24 0.23
CA TRP A 55 7.00 -0.28 1.54
C TRP A 55 7.08 -1.67 2.17
N GLN A 56 6.14 -2.57 1.86
CA GLN A 56 6.16 -3.96 2.31
C GLN A 56 7.34 -4.77 1.74
N ASN A 57 7.94 -4.31 0.66
CA ASN A 57 9.12 -4.94 0.06
C ASN A 57 10.44 -4.41 0.64
N GLN A 58 10.37 -3.35 1.45
CA GLN A 58 11.55 -2.76 2.08
C GLN A 58 11.80 -3.38 3.46
N LYS A 59 12.85 -4.19 3.55
CA LYS A 59 13.19 -4.95 4.77
C LYS A 59 13.46 -4.07 6.00
N GLU A 60 13.85 -2.83 5.77
CA GLU A 60 14.04 -1.86 6.85
C GLU A 60 12.72 -1.38 7.44
N CYS A 61 11.65 -1.39 6.63
CA CYS A 61 10.34 -0.85 7.00
C CYS A 61 9.40 -1.88 7.60
N VAL A 62 9.58 -3.15 7.24
CA VAL A 62 8.68 -4.23 7.65
C VAL A 62 9.43 -5.46 8.11
N GLN A 63 8.80 -6.22 9.00
CA GLN A 63 9.23 -7.52 9.47
C GLN A 63 8.13 -8.55 9.20
N TYR A 64 8.52 -9.79 8.90
CA TYR A 64 7.55 -10.88 8.79
C TYR A 64 6.86 -11.12 10.13
N ASP A 65 5.56 -11.39 10.05
CA ASP A 65 4.73 -11.80 11.19
C ASP A 65 3.83 -12.97 10.77
N ASP A 66 3.77 -14.02 11.58
CA ASP A 66 3.05 -15.26 11.26
C ASP A 66 1.52 -15.12 11.27
N LYS A 67 1.00 -14.09 11.92
CA LYS A 67 -0.44 -13.82 12.02
C LYS A 67 -0.91 -12.74 11.04
N LEU A 68 -0.09 -11.70 10.88
CA LEU A 68 -0.42 -10.51 10.11
C LEU A 68 0.26 -10.46 8.75
N LEU A 69 1.08 -11.48 8.42
CA LEU A 69 2.01 -11.57 7.28
C LEU A 69 3.20 -10.62 7.42
N TYR A 70 2.99 -9.42 7.89
CA TYR A 70 4.05 -8.44 8.20
C TYR A 70 3.58 -7.48 9.29
N LYS A 71 4.54 -6.87 9.95
CA LYS A 71 4.36 -5.75 10.87
C LYS A 71 5.40 -4.67 10.59
N PRO A 72 5.11 -3.40 10.90
CA PRO A 72 6.08 -2.33 10.77
C PRO A 72 7.33 -2.59 11.61
N SER A 73 8.49 -2.19 11.10
CA SER A 73 9.72 -2.07 11.88
C SER A 73 9.68 -0.78 12.72
N HIS A 74 10.59 -0.65 13.70
CA HIS A 74 10.61 0.51 14.59
C HIS A 74 10.82 1.85 13.87
N GLY A 75 11.53 1.86 12.75
CA GLY A 75 11.68 3.06 11.94
C GLY A 75 12.28 2.75 10.58
N CYS A 76 11.85 3.48 9.58
CA CYS A 76 12.45 3.44 8.26
C CYS A 76 12.31 4.78 7.55
N HIS A 77 13.25 5.04 6.65
CA HIS A 77 13.15 6.11 5.68
C HIS A 77 12.57 5.53 4.38
N PHE A 78 11.31 5.82 4.09
CA PHE A 78 10.63 5.34 2.92
C PHE A 78 10.63 6.38 1.81
N VAL A 79 11.10 5.99 0.63
CA VAL A 79 11.14 6.85 -0.55
C VAL A 79 10.46 6.14 -1.71
N ASN A 80 9.54 6.83 -2.34
CA ASN A 80 8.96 6.42 -3.62
C ASN A 80 9.02 7.59 -4.62
N LYS A 81 8.34 7.46 -5.76
CA LYS A 81 8.32 8.51 -6.80
C LYS A 81 7.58 9.78 -6.40
N GLU A 82 6.69 9.70 -5.42
CA GLU A 82 5.78 10.78 -5.06
C GLU A 82 6.25 11.53 -3.80
N PHE A 83 6.88 10.81 -2.86
CA PHE A 83 7.30 11.38 -1.59
C PHE A 83 8.45 10.61 -0.94
N ALA A 84 9.07 11.27 0.04
CA ALA A 84 9.99 10.67 0.98
C ALA A 84 9.51 10.98 2.40
N THR A 85 9.43 9.98 3.27
CA THR A 85 8.92 10.15 4.63
C THR A 85 9.61 9.21 5.61
N ASP A 86 9.78 9.69 6.84
CA ASP A 86 10.21 8.88 7.97
C ASP A 86 9.00 8.26 8.66
N LEU A 87 9.01 6.94 8.77
CA LEU A 87 7.99 6.13 9.39
C LEU A 87 8.55 5.54 10.69
N ASN A 88 8.14 6.06 11.83
CA ASN A 88 8.59 5.58 13.13
C ASN A 88 7.45 4.90 13.87
N PHE A 89 7.68 3.64 14.25
CA PHE A 89 6.73 2.81 14.98
C PHE A 89 7.32 2.36 16.32
N SER A 90 6.45 2.16 17.26
CA SER A 90 6.72 1.48 18.53
C SER A 90 5.72 0.32 18.71
N GLU A 91 5.75 -0.32 19.87
CA GLU A 91 4.70 -1.30 20.24
C GLU A 91 3.30 -0.67 20.32
N ASP A 92 3.24 0.64 20.55
CA ASP A 92 2.01 1.43 20.63
C ASP A 92 1.58 2.03 19.25
N GLY A 93 2.13 1.50 18.17
CA GLY A 93 1.83 1.94 16.80
C GLY A 93 2.77 3.02 16.27
N ARG A 94 2.33 3.76 15.25
CA ARG A 94 3.10 4.86 14.68
C ARG A 94 3.23 6.00 15.69
N LEU A 95 4.43 6.57 15.81
CA LEU A 95 4.69 7.65 16.76
C LEU A 95 3.77 8.85 16.51
N THR A 96 3.29 9.43 17.60
CA THR A 96 2.49 10.66 17.62
C THR A 96 3.15 11.66 18.56
N LYS A 97 2.72 12.90 18.52
CA LYS A 97 3.22 13.94 19.46
C LYS A 97 2.94 13.59 20.92
N SER A 98 1.86 12.88 21.20
CA SER A 98 1.54 12.46 22.57
C SER A 98 2.43 11.33 23.08
N SER A 99 3.08 10.57 22.20
CA SER A 99 4.05 9.54 22.60
C SER A 99 5.26 10.13 23.34
N GLN A 100 5.44 11.44 23.24
CA GLN A 100 6.53 12.19 23.86
C GLN A 100 6.10 12.98 25.11
N SER A 101 4.81 12.97 25.44
CA SER A 101 4.24 13.76 26.56
C SER A 101 3.61 12.87 27.59
N ALA A 102 3.83 13.18 28.87
CA ALA A 102 3.14 12.51 29.97
C ALA A 102 1.70 13.02 30.07
N SER A 103 0.81 12.50 29.25
CA SER A 103 -0.61 12.79 29.33
C SER A 103 -1.32 11.79 30.22
N SER A 104 -2.35 12.25 30.96
CA SER A 104 -3.11 11.44 31.91
C SER A 104 -4.54 11.22 31.38
N GLY A 105 -4.98 9.98 31.37
CA GLY A 105 -6.35 9.63 30.96
C GLY A 105 -6.42 8.42 30.05
N PRO A 106 -7.62 7.96 29.70
CA PRO A 106 -7.78 6.84 28.80
C PRO A 106 -7.28 7.23 27.39
N PRO A 107 -6.51 6.34 26.75
CA PRO A 107 -5.96 6.64 25.43
C PRO A 107 -7.03 6.68 24.33
N LEU A 108 -6.82 7.54 23.34
CA LEU A 108 -7.57 7.57 22.11
C LEU A 108 -6.85 6.71 21.07
N PHE A 109 -7.54 5.73 20.50
CA PHE A 109 -7.00 4.79 19.52
C PHE A 109 -7.48 5.10 18.11
N PHE A 110 -6.56 5.10 17.17
CA PHE A 110 -6.86 5.08 15.74
C PHE A 110 -6.36 3.76 15.16
N ALA A 111 -7.25 3.01 14.50
CA ALA A 111 -6.92 1.77 13.82
C ALA A 111 -7.44 1.81 12.39
N GLY A 112 -6.66 1.33 11.44
CA GLY A 112 -7.02 1.36 10.03
C GLY A 112 -5.85 1.02 9.11
N ASP A 113 -5.95 1.48 7.90
CA ASP A 113 -5.03 1.23 6.80
C ASP A 113 -4.03 2.40 6.58
N SER A 114 -3.62 2.61 5.34
CA SER A 114 -2.67 3.65 4.94
C SER A 114 -3.15 5.06 5.27
N GLU A 115 -4.44 5.34 5.20
CA GLU A 115 -5.00 6.64 5.53
C GLU A 115 -4.83 6.91 7.04
N THR A 116 -5.13 5.92 7.86
CA THR A 116 -4.96 6.03 9.32
C THR A 116 -3.48 6.08 9.69
N MET A 117 -2.64 5.29 9.03
CA MET A 117 -1.20 5.35 9.22
C MET A 117 -0.64 6.75 8.94
N GLY A 118 -1.21 7.47 7.98
CA GLY A 118 -0.69 8.73 7.45
C GLY A 118 0.34 8.48 6.35
N TRP A 119 -0.07 7.78 5.29
CA TRP A 119 0.77 7.52 4.13
C TRP A 119 1.21 8.83 3.47
N GLY A 120 2.50 8.98 3.21
CA GLY A 120 3.05 10.13 2.50
C GLY A 120 3.33 11.38 3.35
N VAL A 121 3.14 11.31 4.67
CA VAL A 121 3.44 12.43 5.58
C VAL A 121 4.34 11.96 6.74
N ASN A 122 5.10 12.87 7.31
CA ASN A 122 5.97 12.60 8.47
C ASN A 122 5.16 12.35 9.74
N ASP A 123 5.78 11.80 10.78
CA ASP A 123 5.10 11.40 12.01
C ASP A 123 4.35 12.56 12.68
N ASP A 124 4.89 13.77 12.66
CA ASP A 124 4.29 14.95 13.27
C ASP A 124 3.20 15.61 12.42
N GLU A 125 3.09 15.22 11.13
CA GLU A 125 2.11 15.73 10.18
C GLU A 125 0.86 14.83 10.07
N THR A 126 0.89 13.63 10.67
CA THR A 126 -0.28 12.73 10.67
C THR A 126 -1.46 13.37 11.39
N PHE A 127 -2.68 13.07 10.96
CA PHE A 127 -3.87 13.58 11.66
C PHE A 127 -3.91 13.13 13.14
N ALA A 128 -3.39 11.94 13.44
CA ALA A 128 -3.27 11.46 14.81
C ALA A 128 -2.35 12.35 15.64
N SER A 129 -1.20 12.77 15.10
CA SER A 129 -0.30 13.73 15.75
C SER A 129 -0.91 15.13 15.88
N LEU A 130 -1.67 15.58 14.90
CA LEU A 130 -2.38 16.86 14.95
C LEU A 130 -3.47 16.84 16.03
N ILE A 131 -4.17 15.74 16.22
CA ILE A 131 -5.12 15.56 17.33
C ILE A 131 -4.37 15.50 18.65
N ALA A 132 -3.30 14.70 18.74
CA ALA A 132 -2.47 14.59 19.94
C ALA A 132 -1.94 15.93 20.44
N SER A 133 -1.70 16.87 19.55
CA SER A 133 -1.27 18.23 19.93
C SER A 133 -2.39 19.10 20.52
N ARG A 134 -3.64 18.65 20.50
CA ARG A 134 -4.83 19.41 20.92
C ARG A 134 -5.59 18.79 22.07
N VAL A 135 -5.26 17.55 22.43
CA VAL A 135 -5.94 16.82 23.50
C VAL A 135 -4.94 16.47 24.61
N ASP A 136 -5.41 16.38 25.85
CA ASP A 136 -4.60 16.01 27.01
C ASP A 136 -4.81 14.54 27.39
N VAL A 137 -4.84 13.67 26.38
CA VAL A 137 -4.89 12.23 26.53
C VAL A 137 -3.90 11.57 25.57
N PRO A 138 -3.39 10.36 25.89
CA PRO A 138 -2.54 9.63 24.94
C PRO A 138 -3.30 9.36 23.65
N VAL A 139 -2.62 9.57 22.51
CA VAL A 139 -3.17 9.26 21.19
C VAL A 139 -2.28 8.21 20.54
N LEU A 140 -2.83 7.06 20.23
CA LEU A 140 -2.13 5.90 19.69
C LEU A 140 -2.62 5.62 18.28
N ASN A 141 -1.69 5.50 17.33
CA ASN A 141 -1.99 5.29 15.91
C ASN A 141 -1.56 3.89 15.46
N PHE A 142 -2.50 2.98 15.38
CA PHE A 142 -2.32 1.60 14.91
C PHE A 142 -2.64 1.42 13.42
N GLY A 143 -2.68 2.49 12.64
CA GLY A 143 -2.81 2.42 11.20
C GLY A 143 -1.59 1.76 10.56
N VAL A 144 -1.81 0.83 9.63
CA VAL A 144 -0.76 0.16 8.87
C VAL A 144 -1.21 0.01 7.43
N ALA A 145 -0.40 0.49 6.49
CA ALA A 145 -0.74 0.42 5.07
C ALA A 145 -1.05 -1.00 4.62
N SER A 146 -2.10 -1.15 3.83
CA SER A 146 -2.64 -2.42 3.31
C SER A 146 -3.21 -3.38 4.36
N TYR A 147 -3.38 -2.97 5.61
CA TYR A 147 -4.15 -3.76 6.56
C TYR A 147 -5.65 -3.66 6.24
N GLY A 148 -6.31 -4.83 6.21
CA GLY A 148 -7.78 -4.89 6.23
C GLY A 148 -8.32 -4.70 7.65
N THR A 149 -9.65 -4.63 7.80
CA THR A 149 -10.32 -4.38 9.08
C THR A 149 -9.86 -5.34 10.19
N VAL A 150 -9.71 -6.62 9.88
CA VAL A 150 -9.30 -7.63 10.89
C VAL A 150 -7.85 -7.42 11.32
N SER A 151 -6.94 -7.22 10.35
CA SER A 151 -5.52 -6.99 10.63
C SER A 151 -5.31 -5.65 11.34
N GLY A 152 -6.05 -4.61 10.97
CA GLY A 152 -5.96 -3.28 11.58
C GLY A 152 -6.44 -3.24 13.03
N LEU A 153 -7.34 -4.13 13.44
CA LEU A 153 -7.81 -4.23 14.82
C LEU A 153 -6.95 -5.13 15.72
N HIS A 154 -6.11 -5.99 15.13
CA HIS A 154 -5.30 -6.93 15.89
C HIS A 154 -4.30 -6.28 16.85
N PRO A 155 -3.58 -5.22 16.48
CA PRO A 155 -2.63 -4.57 17.38
C PRO A 155 -3.28 -3.69 18.47
N VAL A 156 -4.58 -3.37 18.35
CA VAL A 156 -5.27 -2.54 19.33
C VAL A 156 -5.37 -3.30 20.67
N PRO A 157 -4.88 -2.72 21.77
CA PRO A 157 -4.99 -3.33 23.09
C PRO A 157 -6.46 -3.63 23.43
N LYS A 158 -6.72 -4.81 23.97
CA LYS A 158 -8.07 -5.13 24.48
C LYS A 158 -8.36 -4.24 25.67
N ALA A 159 -9.56 -3.66 25.69
CA ALA A 159 -10.00 -2.90 26.86
C ALA A 159 -9.85 -3.77 28.13
N PRO A 160 -9.37 -3.22 29.25
CA PRO A 160 -9.35 -3.94 30.50
C PRO A 160 -10.78 -4.35 30.85
N SER A 161 -10.96 -5.65 31.10
CA SER A 161 -12.24 -6.25 31.53
C SER A 161 -12.65 -5.78 32.93
#